data_bb4f2d9df7aefc1d0c832fd236eb2516
#
_entry.id   bb4f2d9df7aefc1d0c832fd236eb2516
#
_cell.length_a   1.000
_cell.length_b   1.000
_cell.length_c   1.000
_cell.angle_alpha   90.00
_cell.angle_beta   90.00
_cell.angle_gamma   90.00
#
_symmetry.space_group_name_H-M   'P 1'
#
loop_
_entity.id
_entity.type
_entity.pdbx_description
1 polymer ?
#
loop_
_entity_poly.entity_id
_entity_poly.type
_entity_poly.pdbx_seq_one_letter_code
_entity_poly.pdbx_strand_id
1 'polypeptide(L)'
;MPYLLKTEPDKYSYDDLLRDGETTWDGISNNQALLTLRNMKKGDQLVIYHSNVGKAAVGTAKVVSLNLNPEDPKNPIVRIKPVKRLKREKPLAKIREAPVFQGSILFRQFRLSVVPLTPEQYDWLTSD
;
A
#
# COMPACT_ATOMS: atom_id res chain seq x y z
N MET A 1 0.56 5.28 11.56
CA MET A 1 0.61 3.84 11.22
C MET A 1 0.92 3.68 9.75
N PRO A 2 1.91 2.88 9.38
CA PRO A 2 2.19 2.62 7.96
C PRO A 2 1.38 1.46 7.42
N TYR A 3 1.14 1.51 6.12
CA TYR A 3 0.40 0.47 5.39
C TYR A 3 1.08 0.19 4.06
N LEU A 4 0.88 -1.02 3.56
CA LEU A 4 1.30 -1.40 2.22
C LEU A 4 0.05 -1.52 1.34
N LEU A 5 0.08 -0.86 0.19
CA LEU A 5 -0.99 -0.93 -0.80
C LEU A 5 -0.48 -1.65 -2.04
N LYS A 6 -1.20 -2.68 -2.45
CA LYS A 6 -0.85 -3.44 -3.66
C LYS A 6 -1.64 -2.93 -4.85
N THR A 7 -0.96 -2.81 -5.98
CA THR A 7 -1.59 -2.43 -7.24
C THR A 7 -0.98 -3.23 -8.38
N GLU A 8 -1.79 -3.55 -9.38
CA GLU A 8 -1.31 -4.20 -10.58
C GLU A 8 -0.75 -3.13 -11.53
N PRO A 9 0.56 -3.17 -11.88
CA PRO A 9 1.17 -2.06 -12.63
C PRO A 9 0.65 -1.89 -14.06
N ASP A 10 0.06 -2.93 -14.64
CA ASP A 10 -0.57 -2.82 -15.95
C ASP A 10 -1.93 -2.10 -15.89
N LYS A 11 -2.52 -1.99 -14.70
CA LYS A 11 -3.77 -1.24 -14.48
C LYS A 11 -3.50 0.12 -13.90
N TYR A 12 -2.67 0.19 -12.86
CA TYR A 12 -2.29 1.46 -12.23
C TYR A 12 -0.93 1.29 -11.55
N SER A 13 0.10 1.87 -12.14
CA SER A 13 1.48 1.77 -11.64
C SER A 13 1.84 2.93 -10.73
N TYR A 14 3.00 2.82 -10.07
CA TYR A 14 3.56 3.92 -9.32
C TYR A 14 3.88 5.13 -10.22
N ASP A 15 4.31 4.85 -11.47
CA ASP A 15 4.51 5.92 -12.45
C ASP A 15 3.22 6.66 -12.76
N ASP A 16 2.10 5.93 -12.83
CA ASP A 16 0.78 6.56 -13.00
C ASP A 16 0.45 7.47 -11.82
N LEU A 17 0.77 7.03 -10.60
CA LEU A 17 0.55 7.84 -9.40
C LEU A 17 1.42 9.10 -9.42
N LEU A 18 2.69 8.98 -9.83
CA LEU A 18 3.57 10.13 -9.96
C LEU A 18 3.03 11.13 -11.00
N ARG A 19 2.54 10.63 -12.12
CA ARG A 19 1.95 11.46 -13.16
C ARG A 19 0.71 12.19 -12.67
N ASP A 20 -0.18 11.49 -11.95
CA ASP A 20 -1.43 12.06 -11.46
C ASP A 20 -1.23 12.99 -10.27
N GLY A 21 -0.18 12.80 -9.49
CA GLY A 21 0.14 13.61 -8.32
C GLY A 21 -0.73 13.35 -7.11
N GLU A 22 -1.94 12.88 -7.29
CA GLU A 22 -2.89 12.49 -6.25
C GLU A 22 -3.97 11.65 -6.89
N THR A 23 -4.46 10.66 -6.15
CA THR A 23 -5.52 9.79 -6.68
C THR A 23 -6.41 9.27 -5.55
N THR A 24 -7.61 8.83 -5.92
CA THR A 24 -8.48 8.08 -5.02
C THR A 24 -8.09 6.61 -5.10
N TRP A 25 -7.81 6.00 -3.92
CA TRP A 25 -7.50 4.57 -3.87
C TRP A 25 -8.79 3.79 -3.71
N ASP A 26 -9.25 3.16 -4.78
CA ASP A 26 -10.55 2.50 -4.85
C ASP A 26 -10.43 1.10 -5.44
N GLY A 27 -11.57 0.48 -5.77
CA GLY A 27 -11.59 -0.85 -6.33
C GLY A 27 -11.35 -1.97 -5.30
N ILE A 28 -11.43 -1.65 -4.02
CA ILE A 28 -11.25 -2.61 -2.93
C ILE A 28 -12.59 -3.27 -2.63
N SER A 29 -12.64 -4.61 -2.66
CA SER A 29 -13.86 -5.37 -2.35
C SER A 29 -13.70 -6.31 -1.16
N ASN A 30 -12.47 -6.66 -0.79
CA ASN A 30 -12.19 -7.55 0.35
C ASN A 30 -12.53 -6.85 1.66
N ASN A 31 -13.37 -7.50 2.49
CA ASN A 31 -13.85 -6.89 3.74
C ASN A 31 -12.73 -6.55 4.72
N GLN A 32 -11.70 -7.38 4.82
CA GLN A 32 -10.57 -7.12 5.71
C GLN A 32 -9.75 -5.93 5.22
N ALA A 33 -9.54 -5.83 3.91
CA ALA A 33 -8.85 -4.69 3.31
C ALA A 33 -9.64 -3.41 3.52
N LEU A 34 -10.96 -3.45 3.37
CA LEU A 34 -11.84 -2.29 3.60
C LEU A 34 -11.79 -1.84 5.06
N LEU A 35 -11.77 -2.80 6.00
CA LEU A 35 -11.64 -2.47 7.42
C LEU A 35 -10.33 -1.75 7.70
N THR A 36 -9.23 -2.24 7.16
CA THR A 36 -7.91 -1.61 7.30
C THR A 36 -7.92 -0.22 6.68
N LEU A 37 -8.53 -0.08 5.50
CA LEU A 37 -8.63 1.20 4.80
C LEU A 37 -9.39 2.23 5.63
N ARG A 38 -10.50 1.82 6.29
CA ARG A 38 -11.30 2.72 7.14
C ARG A 38 -10.54 3.19 8.37
N ASN A 39 -9.51 2.47 8.80
CA ASN A 39 -8.69 2.83 9.96
C ASN A 39 -7.56 3.80 9.62
N MET A 40 -7.34 4.07 8.35
CA MET A 40 -6.30 5.02 7.94
C MET A 40 -6.66 6.44 8.36
N LYS A 41 -5.64 7.27 8.56
CA LYS A 41 -5.77 8.66 8.96
C LYS A 41 -4.93 9.53 8.05
N LYS A 42 -5.32 10.79 7.91
CA LYS A 42 -4.53 11.78 7.16
C LYS A 42 -3.09 11.77 7.67
N GLY A 43 -2.15 11.71 6.74
CA GLY A 43 -0.73 11.69 7.04
C GLY A 43 -0.12 10.32 7.23
N ASP A 44 -0.92 9.25 7.27
CA ASP A 44 -0.39 7.91 7.39
C ASP A 44 0.53 7.57 6.22
N GLN A 45 1.63 6.88 6.52
CA GLN A 45 2.66 6.52 5.55
C GLN A 45 2.24 5.26 4.79
N LEU A 46 2.53 5.26 3.50
CA LEU A 46 2.16 4.16 2.61
C LEU A 46 3.38 3.67 1.83
N VAL A 47 3.42 2.38 1.58
CA VAL A 47 4.36 1.75 0.65
C VAL A 47 3.53 1.18 -0.49
N ILE A 48 3.87 1.53 -1.71
CA ILE A 48 3.19 1.02 -2.91
C ILE A 48 3.94 -0.21 -3.41
N TYR A 49 3.21 -1.29 -3.58
CA TYR A 49 3.73 -2.58 -4.01
C TYR A 49 3.08 -2.97 -5.35
N HIS A 50 3.92 -3.29 -6.34
CA HIS A 50 3.44 -3.82 -7.61
C HIS A 50 3.21 -5.31 -7.50
N SER A 51 1.96 -5.75 -7.71
CA SER A 51 1.59 -7.17 -7.72
C SER A 51 1.52 -7.67 -9.17
N ASN A 52 1.48 -8.98 -9.34
CA ASN A 52 1.44 -9.70 -10.62
C ASN A 52 2.72 -9.55 -11.45
N VAL A 53 3.04 -8.34 -11.90
CA VAL A 53 4.21 -8.08 -12.75
C VAL A 53 5.24 -7.30 -11.93
N GLY A 54 6.48 -7.78 -11.90
CA GLY A 54 7.57 -7.12 -11.20
C GLY A 54 7.54 -7.23 -9.68
N LYS A 55 6.58 -7.84 -9.09
CA LYS A 55 6.36 -8.15 -7.66
C LYS A 55 7.40 -7.52 -6.72
N ALA A 56 7.23 -6.24 -6.42
CA ALA A 56 8.18 -5.48 -5.59
C ALA A 56 7.53 -4.26 -4.97
N ALA A 57 8.03 -3.85 -3.80
CA ALA A 57 7.76 -2.52 -3.25
C ALA A 57 8.57 -1.51 -4.05
N VAL A 58 7.93 -0.45 -4.54
CA VAL A 58 8.55 0.45 -5.53
C VAL A 58 8.60 1.91 -5.12
N GLY A 59 7.74 2.34 -4.20
CA GLY A 59 7.70 3.75 -3.82
C GLY A 59 6.89 3.98 -2.57
N THR A 60 6.94 5.21 -2.07
CA THR A 60 6.18 5.62 -0.89
C THR A 60 5.12 6.65 -1.27
N ALA A 61 4.10 6.71 -0.44
CA ALA A 61 2.99 7.64 -0.58
C ALA A 61 2.49 8.01 0.80
N LYS A 62 1.49 8.88 0.85
CA LYS A 62 0.83 9.19 2.12
C LYS A 62 -0.65 9.48 1.91
N VAL A 63 -1.42 9.28 2.96
CA VAL A 63 -2.85 9.56 2.96
C VAL A 63 -3.07 11.06 3.01
N VAL A 64 -3.77 11.60 2.03
CA VAL A 64 -4.13 13.03 1.98
C VAL A 64 -5.42 13.25 2.76
N SER A 65 -6.40 12.40 2.56
CA SER A 65 -7.69 12.51 3.23
C SER A 65 -8.42 11.17 3.24
N LEU A 66 -9.30 11.02 4.22
CA LEU A 66 -10.20 9.89 4.30
C LEU A 66 -11.58 10.41 4.66
N ASN A 67 -12.55 10.16 3.79
CA ASN A 67 -13.91 10.62 3.98
C ASN A 67 -14.87 9.45 3.86
N LEU A 68 -16.01 9.55 4.55
CA LEU A 68 -17.08 8.58 4.39
C LEU A 68 -17.68 8.71 3.00
N ASN A 69 -18.03 7.56 2.41
CA ASN A 69 -18.76 7.53 1.14
C ASN A 69 -20.24 7.35 1.47
N PRO A 70 -21.10 8.38 1.25
CA PRO A 70 -22.51 8.27 1.58
C PRO A 70 -23.25 7.15 0.84
N GLU A 71 -22.77 6.83 -0.37
CA GLU A 71 -23.39 5.80 -1.20
C GLU A 71 -22.95 4.39 -0.79
N ASP A 72 -21.78 4.27 -0.18
CA ASP A 72 -21.22 2.99 0.26
C ASP A 72 -20.38 3.20 1.51
N PRO A 73 -21.00 3.18 2.71
CA PRO A 73 -20.28 3.45 3.96
C PRO A 73 -19.15 2.48 4.27
N LYS A 74 -19.17 1.28 3.70
CA LYS A 74 -18.09 0.29 3.91
C LYS A 74 -16.84 0.63 3.13
N ASN A 75 -16.95 1.43 2.09
CA ASN A 75 -15.86 1.75 1.17
C ASN A 75 -15.56 3.24 1.24
N PRO A 76 -14.64 3.67 2.12
CA PRO A 76 -14.33 5.08 2.29
C PRO A 76 -13.64 5.64 1.05
N ILE A 77 -13.71 6.96 0.92
CA ILE A 77 -12.98 7.68 -0.14
C ILE A 77 -11.63 8.05 0.44
N VAL A 78 -10.58 7.33 0.04
CA VAL A 78 -9.21 7.57 0.49
C VAL A 78 -8.43 8.19 -0.65
N ARG A 79 -7.91 9.40 -0.40
CA ARG A 79 -7.04 10.11 -1.35
C ARG A 79 -5.60 9.94 -0.90
N ILE A 80 -4.72 9.61 -1.84
CA ILE A 80 -3.29 9.45 -1.54
C ILE A 80 -2.48 10.26 -2.55
N LYS A 81 -1.24 10.58 -2.16
CA LYS A 81 -0.27 11.21 -3.05
C LYS A 81 1.08 10.54 -2.92
N PRO A 82 1.89 10.52 -3.99
CA PRO A 82 3.22 9.92 -3.92
C PRO A 82 4.15 10.80 -3.09
N VAL A 83 5.13 10.17 -2.44
CA VAL A 83 6.20 10.88 -1.74
C VAL A 83 7.48 10.76 -2.55
N LYS A 84 8.01 9.53 -2.69
CA LYS A 84 9.21 9.31 -3.50
C LYS A 84 9.32 7.84 -3.92
N ARG A 85 9.96 7.63 -5.06
CA ARG A 85 10.33 6.29 -5.50
C ARG A 85 11.41 5.74 -4.56
N LEU A 86 11.36 4.44 -4.25
CA LEU A 86 12.41 3.80 -3.45
C LEU A 86 13.72 3.79 -4.24
N LYS A 87 14.82 4.11 -3.58
CA LYS A 87 16.16 4.00 -4.19
C LYS A 87 16.45 2.55 -4.54
N ARG A 88 16.02 1.61 -3.71
CA ARG A 88 16.09 0.19 -3.95
C ARG A 88 14.70 -0.40 -3.84
N GLU A 89 14.18 -0.88 -4.96
CA GLU A 89 12.96 -1.66 -4.93
C GLU A 89 13.20 -2.93 -4.11
N LYS A 90 12.16 -3.36 -3.40
CA LYS A 90 12.25 -4.57 -2.58
C LYS A 90 11.43 -5.67 -3.25
N PRO A 91 12.08 -6.56 -4.04
CA PRO A 91 11.38 -7.68 -4.66
C PRO A 91 10.76 -8.61 -3.63
N LEU A 92 9.67 -9.26 -3.99
CA LEU A 92 8.96 -10.19 -3.11
C LEU A 92 9.90 -11.25 -2.54
N ALA A 93 10.83 -11.77 -3.33
CA ALA A 93 11.78 -12.78 -2.87
C ALA A 93 12.62 -12.28 -1.69
N LYS A 94 13.05 -11.00 -1.73
CA LYS A 94 13.81 -10.41 -0.63
C LYS A 94 12.94 -10.14 0.59
N ILE A 95 11.70 -9.73 0.38
CA ILE A 95 10.76 -9.51 1.49
C ILE A 95 10.52 -10.82 2.24
N ARG A 96 10.40 -11.94 1.52
CA ARG A 96 10.22 -13.26 2.13
C ARG A 96 11.38 -13.68 3.00
N GLU A 97 12.60 -13.26 2.67
CA GLU A 97 13.81 -13.59 3.42
C GLU A 97 14.02 -12.69 4.63
N ALA A 98 13.36 -11.54 4.67
CA ALA A 98 13.58 -10.54 5.72
C ALA A 98 13.01 -11.03 7.07
N PRO A 99 13.84 -11.06 8.13
CA PRO A 99 13.34 -11.51 9.45
C PRO A 99 12.13 -10.73 9.95
N VAL A 100 12.06 -9.44 9.65
CA VAL A 100 10.97 -8.57 10.10
C VAL A 100 9.62 -8.94 9.48
N PHE A 101 9.61 -9.74 8.40
CA PHE A 101 8.40 -10.20 7.74
C PHE A 101 8.05 -11.66 8.03
N GLN A 102 8.80 -12.34 8.91
CA GLN A 102 8.48 -13.72 9.24
C GLN A 102 7.12 -13.80 9.94
N GLY A 103 6.24 -14.67 9.42
CA GLY A 103 4.87 -14.79 9.92
C GLY A 103 3.95 -13.65 9.55
N SER A 104 4.38 -12.74 8.68
CA SER A 104 3.59 -11.58 8.28
C SER A 104 2.30 -11.96 7.57
N ILE A 105 1.25 -11.17 7.82
CA ILE A 105 -0.03 -11.29 7.11
C ILE A 105 0.15 -11.11 5.60
N LEU A 106 1.21 -10.41 5.17
CA LEU A 106 1.53 -10.23 3.75
C LEU A 106 1.68 -11.58 3.02
N PHE A 107 2.22 -12.60 3.71
CA PHE A 107 2.40 -13.93 3.13
C PHE A 107 1.27 -14.89 3.48
N ARG A 108 0.66 -14.70 4.66
CA ARG A 108 -0.44 -15.57 5.11
C ARG A 108 -1.73 -15.27 4.35
N GLN A 109 -1.90 -14.04 3.88
CA GLN A 109 -3.05 -13.60 3.11
C GLN A 109 -2.58 -12.78 1.92
N PHE A 110 -1.85 -13.42 0.99
CA PHE A 110 -1.21 -12.70 -0.10
C PHE A 110 -2.20 -11.99 -1.05
N ARG A 111 -3.48 -12.35 -1.01
CA ARG A 111 -4.53 -11.67 -1.79
C ARG A 111 -5.01 -10.38 -1.15
N LEU A 112 -4.62 -10.14 0.09
CA LEU A 112 -4.99 -8.91 0.79
C LEU A 112 -4.23 -7.74 0.17
N SER A 113 -4.97 -6.77 -0.38
CA SER A 113 -4.38 -5.66 -1.12
C SER A 113 -4.02 -4.45 -0.25
N VAL A 114 -4.47 -4.44 1.00
CA VAL A 114 -4.16 -3.38 1.97
C VAL A 114 -3.65 -4.08 3.22
N VAL A 115 -2.38 -3.87 3.56
CA VAL A 115 -1.72 -4.59 4.64
C VAL A 115 -1.17 -3.60 5.66
N PRO A 116 -1.55 -3.70 6.95
CA PRO A 116 -0.91 -2.88 7.97
C PRO A 116 0.54 -3.31 8.17
N LEU A 117 1.41 -2.35 8.38
CA LEU A 117 2.84 -2.59 8.60
C LEU A 117 3.24 -2.15 9.99
N THR A 118 4.19 -2.87 10.59
CA THR A 118 4.86 -2.37 11.80
C THR A 118 5.86 -1.29 11.39
N PRO A 119 6.28 -0.40 12.33
CA PRO A 119 7.31 0.59 12.02
C PRO A 119 8.61 -0.06 11.50
N GLU A 120 8.99 -1.21 12.04
CA GLU A 120 10.19 -1.94 11.62
C GLU A 120 10.06 -2.46 10.20
N GLN A 121 8.87 -2.95 9.82
CA GLN A 121 8.61 -3.40 8.44
C GLN A 121 8.68 -2.23 7.47
N TYR A 122 8.10 -1.09 7.84
CA TYR A 122 8.16 0.11 7.01
C TYR A 122 9.60 0.58 6.82
N ASP A 123 10.37 0.61 7.90
CA ASP A 123 11.77 1.03 7.85
C ASP A 123 12.59 0.10 6.95
N TRP A 124 12.36 -1.20 7.04
CA TRP A 124 13.05 -2.17 6.20
C TRP A 124 12.71 -1.97 4.72
N LEU A 125 11.41 -1.79 4.42
CA LEU A 125 10.95 -1.61 3.03
C LEU A 125 11.51 -0.34 2.39
N THR A 126 11.69 0.71 3.19
CA THR A 126 12.15 2.02 2.70
C THR A 126 13.66 2.23 2.86
N SER A 127 14.38 1.25 3.40
CA SER A 127 15.83 1.33 3.56
C SER A 127 16.55 1.23 2.21
N ASP A 128 17.72 1.83 2.16
CA ASP A 128 18.59 1.79 0.97
C ASP A 128 19.37 0.48 0.87
#